data_74f566998f94d60e419889630ca2d166
#
_entry.id   74f566998f94d60e419889630ca2d166
#
_cell.length_a   1.000
_cell.length_b   1.000
_cell.length_c   1.000
_cell.angle_alpha   90.00
_cell.angle_beta   90.00
_cell.angle_gamma   90.00
#
_symmetry.space_group_name_H-M   'P 1'
#
loop_
_entity.id
_entity.type
_entity.pdbx_description
1 polymer ?
#
loop_
_entity_poly.entity_id
_entity_poly.type
_entity_poly.pdbx_seq_one_letter_code
_entity_poly.pdbx_strand_id
1 'polypeptide(L)'
;MCIRDRLIYCEGDEPRDMMCLLKGKVKIFKEGVGGRSQIIRMIKPVQYFGYRANFAQENYLTNASAFEASTVCLIPMTIVTDLLMGNANLAMFFIRQLSLDLGIADERTVNLTQKHIRGRLAESLLFLKDSYGLEEDGATLSIYLSREDLANLSNMTTSNAIRTLSTFVAERIIAIDGRKIKLIDEDKLKKISKMG
;
A
#
# COMPACT_ATOMS: atom_id res chain seq x y z
N MET A 1 -12.88 -5.69 -14.96
CA MET A 1 -11.61 -6.08 -15.59
C MET A 1 -10.83 -6.97 -14.63
N CYS A 2 -10.32 -8.12 -15.11
CA CYS A 2 -9.50 -9.03 -14.31
C CYS A 2 -8.05 -8.85 -14.71
N ILE A 3 -7.15 -8.56 -13.76
CA ILE A 3 -5.76 -8.20 -14.02
C ILE A 3 -4.84 -8.97 -13.06
N ARG A 4 -3.72 -9.47 -13.57
CA ARG A 4 -2.63 -10.03 -12.76
C ARG A 4 -1.31 -9.50 -13.27
N ASP A 5 -0.44 -9.03 -12.35
CA ASP A 5 0.91 -8.52 -12.63
C ASP A 5 0.96 -7.46 -13.75
N ARG A 6 -0.13 -6.67 -13.91
CA ARG A 6 -0.25 -5.64 -14.95
C ARG A 6 -0.51 -4.28 -14.33
N LEU A 7 0.01 -3.26 -15.02
CA LEU A 7 -0.35 -1.87 -14.75
C LEU A 7 -1.85 -1.67 -15.00
N ILE A 8 -2.49 -0.97 -14.07
CA ILE A 8 -3.89 -0.57 -14.15
C ILE A 8 -3.99 0.82 -14.76
N TYR A 9 -3.09 1.71 -14.34
CA TYR A 9 -2.82 3.00 -14.96
C TYR A 9 -1.35 3.40 -14.75
N CYS A 10 -0.85 4.29 -15.58
CA CYS A 10 0.51 4.83 -15.53
C CYS A 10 0.52 6.28 -15.09
N GLU A 11 1.65 6.72 -14.51
CA GLU A 11 1.95 8.13 -14.32
C GLU A 11 1.87 8.86 -15.67
N GLY A 12 1.19 10.01 -15.70
CA GLY A 12 0.95 10.81 -16.92
C GLY A 12 -0.36 10.47 -17.64
N ASP A 13 -1.02 9.34 -17.36
CA ASP A 13 -2.31 9.01 -17.97
C ASP A 13 -3.43 9.93 -17.44
N GLU A 14 -4.44 10.17 -18.28
CA GLU A 14 -5.63 10.91 -17.92
C GLU A 14 -6.57 10.10 -17.00
N PRO A 15 -7.00 10.64 -15.84
CA PRO A 15 -7.84 9.93 -14.88
C PRO A 15 -9.33 9.94 -15.31
N ARG A 16 -9.73 9.03 -16.18
CA ARG A 16 -11.11 8.95 -16.71
C ARG A 16 -12.06 8.21 -15.81
N ASP A 17 -11.56 7.29 -15.01
CA ASP A 17 -12.38 6.39 -14.19
C ASP A 17 -11.96 6.44 -12.71
N MET A 18 -12.95 6.40 -11.83
CA MET A 18 -12.77 5.92 -10.46
C MET A 18 -12.78 4.40 -10.47
N MET A 19 -11.91 3.80 -9.70
CA MET A 19 -11.74 2.37 -9.63
C MET A 19 -12.14 1.84 -8.26
N CYS A 20 -12.86 0.70 -8.24
CA CYS A 20 -13.16 -0.04 -7.03
C CYS A 20 -12.53 -1.43 -7.13
N LEU A 21 -11.68 -1.79 -6.18
CA LEU A 21 -11.13 -3.14 -6.11
C LEU A 21 -12.18 -4.08 -5.53
N LEU A 22 -12.65 -5.05 -6.33
CA LEU A 22 -13.63 -6.06 -5.88
C LEU A 22 -12.95 -7.28 -5.28
N LYS A 23 -11.81 -7.71 -5.86
CA LYS A 23 -11.05 -8.88 -5.43
C LYS A 23 -9.58 -8.69 -5.75
N GLY A 24 -8.70 -9.27 -4.92
CA GLY A 24 -7.25 -9.22 -5.12
C GLY A 24 -6.58 -8.12 -4.30
N LYS A 25 -5.39 -7.69 -4.74
CA LYS A 25 -4.57 -6.67 -4.06
C LYS A 25 -3.88 -5.80 -5.10
N VAL A 26 -3.93 -4.49 -4.90
CA VAL A 26 -3.35 -3.49 -5.80
C VAL A 26 -2.38 -2.61 -5.02
N LYS A 27 -1.25 -2.24 -5.64
CA LYS A 27 -0.33 -1.21 -5.14
C LYS A 27 -0.42 0.04 -5.97
N ILE A 28 -0.36 1.19 -5.32
CA ILE A 28 -0.10 2.49 -5.92
C ILE A 28 1.33 2.86 -5.57
N PHE A 29 2.14 3.14 -6.59
CA PHE A 29 3.56 3.42 -6.42
C PHE A 29 4.02 4.55 -7.34
N LYS A 30 5.13 5.15 -6.97
CA LYS A 30 5.82 6.15 -7.78
C LYS A 30 7.26 5.74 -7.98
N GLU A 31 7.76 5.91 -9.19
CA GLU A 31 9.18 5.77 -9.48
C GLU A 31 9.91 7.04 -9.06
N GLY A 32 10.91 6.88 -8.24
CA GLY A 32 11.78 7.95 -7.78
C GLY A 32 13.06 8.06 -8.57
N VAL A 33 13.97 8.91 -8.09
CA VAL A 33 15.29 9.11 -8.69
C VAL A 33 16.06 7.79 -8.75
N GLY A 34 16.65 7.48 -9.90
CA GLY A 34 17.41 6.24 -10.11
C GLY A 34 16.56 4.99 -10.31
N GLY A 35 15.28 5.13 -10.71
CA GLY A 35 14.40 4.00 -11.03
C GLY A 35 13.93 3.20 -9.80
N ARG A 36 14.12 3.74 -8.59
CA ARG A 36 13.68 3.09 -7.37
C ARG A 36 12.22 3.40 -7.09
N SER A 37 11.38 2.38 -7.04
CA SER A 37 9.95 2.54 -6.75
C SER A 37 9.71 2.74 -5.25
N GLN A 38 8.70 3.55 -4.92
CA GLN A 38 8.14 3.70 -3.58
C GLN A 38 6.67 3.31 -3.61
N ILE A 39 6.27 2.33 -2.82
CA ILE A 39 4.85 2.01 -2.63
C ILE A 39 4.24 3.07 -1.71
N ILE A 40 3.30 3.83 -2.27
CA ILE A 40 2.61 4.92 -1.56
C ILE A 40 1.38 4.38 -0.85
N ARG A 41 0.62 3.50 -1.51
CA ARG A 41 -0.61 2.92 -0.97
C ARG A 41 -0.76 1.47 -1.39
N MET A 42 -1.45 0.72 -0.55
CA MET A 42 -1.92 -0.62 -0.87
C MET A 42 -3.43 -0.63 -0.77
N ILE A 43 -4.08 -1.09 -1.82
CA ILE A 43 -5.53 -1.12 -1.97
C ILE A 43 -6.02 -2.54 -1.71
N LYS A 44 -6.99 -2.68 -0.84
CA LYS A 44 -7.69 -3.93 -0.50
C LYS A 44 -9.12 -3.92 -1.02
N PRO A 45 -9.81 -5.07 -1.06
CA PRO A 45 -11.19 -5.15 -1.54
C PRO A 45 -12.12 -4.13 -0.89
N VAL A 46 -13.04 -3.62 -1.70
CA VAL A 46 -14.05 -2.58 -1.39
C VAL A 46 -13.44 -1.18 -1.19
N GLN A 47 -12.16 -0.96 -1.54
CA GLN A 47 -11.58 0.38 -1.55
C GLN A 47 -11.62 1.00 -2.94
N TYR A 48 -11.80 2.33 -2.96
CA TYR A 48 -11.78 3.15 -4.17
C TYR A 48 -10.41 3.78 -4.37
N PHE A 49 -9.99 3.91 -5.63
CA PHE A 49 -8.73 4.55 -6.01
C PHE A 49 -8.84 5.17 -7.41
N GLY A 50 -7.82 5.91 -7.83
CA GLY A 50 -7.75 6.54 -9.14
C GLY A 50 -8.47 7.91 -9.24
N TYR A 51 -9.38 8.24 -8.34
CA TYR A 51 -10.22 9.45 -8.39
C TYR A 51 -9.50 10.75 -7.97
N ARG A 52 -8.42 10.68 -7.17
CA ARG A 52 -7.72 11.85 -6.63
C ARG A 52 -7.22 12.80 -7.73
N ALA A 53 -6.59 12.25 -8.76
CA ALA A 53 -6.04 13.03 -9.86
C ALA A 53 -7.13 13.76 -10.65
N ASN A 54 -8.28 13.11 -10.88
CA ASN A 54 -9.42 13.75 -11.54
C ASN A 54 -9.99 14.90 -10.69
N PHE A 55 -10.17 14.72 -9.38
CA PHE A 55 -10.63 15.80 -8.50
C PHE A 55 -9.65 16.96 -8.44
N ALA A 56 -8.34 16.70 -8.59
CA ALA A 56 -7.31 17.73 -8.68
C ALA A 56 -7.17 18.35 -10.07
N GLN A 57 -7.92 17.85 -11.08
CA GLN A 57 -7.81 18.25 -12.48
C GLN A 57 -6.38 18.07 -13.05
N GLU A 58 -5.71 16.99 -12.65
CA GLU A 58 -4.35 16.63 -13.03
C GLU A 58 -4.30 15.22 -13.63
N ASN A 59 -3.25 14.92 -14.36
CA ASN A 59 -2.94 13.55 -14.75
C ASN A 59 -2.45 12.73 -13.55
N TYR A 60 -2.42 11.39 -13.68
CA TYR A 60 -1.88 10.57 -12.61
C TYR A 60 -0.42 10.91 -12.31
N LEU A 61 -0.12 11.15 -11.05
CA LEU A 61 1.24 11.36 -10.54
C LEU A 61 1.90 10.07 -10.05
N THR A 62 1.21 8.94 -10.20
CA THR A 62 1.60 7.63 -9.68
C THR A 62 1.18 6.55 -10.66
N ASN A 63 1.73 5.35 -10.48
CA ASN A 63 1.32 4.14 -11.17
C ASN A 63 0.46 3.27 -10.25
N ALA A 64 -0.40 2.43 -10.83
CA ALA A 64 -1.11 1.38 -10.10
C ALA A 64 -0.91 0.03 -10.77
N SER A 65 -0.62 -1.01 -9.99
CA SER A 65 -0.49 -2.38 -10.48
C SER A 65 -1.04 -3.41 -9.50
N ALA A 66 -1.48 -4.55 -10.02
CA ALA A 66 -1.98 -5.65 -9.22
C ALA A 66 -0.82 -6.53 -8.72
N PHE A 67 -0.83 -6.95 -7.45
CA PHE A 67 0.08 -7.93 -6.88
C PHE A 67 -0.29 -9.38 -7.26
N GLU A 68 -1.57 -9.60 -7.50
CA GLU A 68 -2.14 -10.92 -7.77
C GLU A 68 -3.34 -10.79 -8.71
N ALA A 69 -3.96 -11.91 -9.10
CA ALA A 69 -5.18 -11.88 -9.89
C ALA A 69 -6.25 -11.04 -9.20
N SER A 70 -6.60 -9.91 -9.80
CA SER A 70 -7.46 -8.90 -9.22
C SER A 70 -8.63 -8.57 -10.16
N THR A 71 -9.78 -8.22 -9.56
CA THR A 71 -10.95 -7.75 -10.29
C THR A 71 -11.22 -6.31 -9.89
N VAL A 72 -11.21 -5.41 -10.86
CA VAL A 72 -11.44 -3.98 -10.67
C VAL A 72 -12.70 -3.56 -11.42
N CYS A 73 -13.58 -2.85 -10.75
CA CYS A 73 -14.72 -2.15 -11.35
C CYS A 73 -14.27 -0.75 -11.75
N LEU A 74 -14.54 -0.35 -12.99
CA LEU A 74 -14.28 0.98 -13.52
C LEU A 74 -15.59 1.77 -13.52
N ILE A 75 -15.58 2.97 -12.96
CA ILE A 75 -16.73 3.86 -12.85
C ILE A 75 -16.34 5.19 -13.51
N PRO A 76 -16.96 5.59 -14.64
CA PRO A 76 -16.63 6.83 -15.30
C PRO A 76 -16.73 8.03 -14.35
N MET A 77 -15.70 8.90 -14.34
CA MET A 77 -15.66 10.07 -13.46
C MET A 77 -16.80 11.06 -13.74
N THR A 78 -17.35 11.09 -14.95
CA THR A 78 -18.55 11.89 -15.27
C THR A 78 -19.73 11.49 -14.40
N ILE A 79 -20.00 10.18 -14.28
CA ILE A 79 -21.08 9.65 -13.42
C ILE A 79 -20.79 9.97 -11.95
N VAL A 80 -19.55 9.79 -11.52
CA VAL A 80 -19.15 10.10 -10.13
C VAL A 80 -19.38 11.58 -9.82
N THR A 81 -18.96 12.48 -10.70
CA THR A 81 -19.12 13.92 -10.53
C THR A 81 -20.60 14.32 -10.46
N ASP A 82 -21.43 13.82 -11.37
CA ASP A 82 -22.87 14.10 -11.36
C ASP A 82 -23.53 13.63 -10.05
N LEU A 83 -23.18 12.45 -9.57
CA LEU A 83 -23.67 11.93 -8.29
C LEU A 83 -23.21 12.79 -7.10
N LEU A 84 -21.99 13.28 -7.11
CA LEU A 84 -21.45 14.15 -6.04
C LEU A 84 -22.14 15.51 -6.01
N MET A 85 -22.42 16.08 -7.16
CA MET A 85 -23.14 17.35 -7.25
C MET A 85 -24.58 17.25 -6.74
N GLY A 86 -25.22 16.09 -6.89
CA GLY A 86 -26.58 15.83 -6.41
C GLY A 86 -26.68 15.27 -5.00
N ASN A 87 -25.57 14.86 -4.37
CA ASN A 87 -25.59 14.16 -3.09
C ASN A 87 -24.47 14.61 -2.14
N ALA A 88 -24.80 15.55 -1.25
CA ALA A 88 -23.87 16.11 -0.28
C ALA A 88 -23.27 15.04 0.67
N ASN A 89 -24.01 13.99 1.03
CA ASN A 89 -23.49 12.93 1.89
C ASN A 89 -22.39 12.12 1.18
N LEU A 90 -22.56 11.87 -0.11
CA LEU A 90 -21.54 11.20 -0.92
C LEU A 90 -20.31 12.09 -1.08
N ALA A 91 -20.49 13.39 -1.30
CA ALA A 91 -19.37 14.35 -1.35
C ALA A 91 -18.61 14.37 -0.01
N MET A 92 -19.32 14.42 1.11
CA MET A 92 -18.70 14.37 2.45
C MET A 92 -17.99 13.05 2.73
N PHE A 93 -18.45 11.93 2.19
CA PHE A 93 -17.73 10.66 2.27
C PHE A 93 -16.34 10.77 1.59
N PHE A 94 -16.26 11.31 0.37
CA PHE A 94 -14.97 11.47 -0.32
C PHE A 94 -14.07 12.51 0.34
N ILE A 95 -14.62 13.62 0.85
CA ILE A 95 -13.85 14.62 1.61
C ILE A 95 -13.23 13.96 2.84
N ARG A 96 -14.01 13.19 3.61
CA ARG A 96 -13.49 12.45 4.77
C ARG A 96 -12.40 11.46 4.38
N GLN A 97 -12.61 10.71 3.29
CA GLN A 97 -11.64 9.74 2.80
C GLN A 97 -10.31 10.42 2.41
N LEU A 98 -10.37 11.54 1.67
CA LEU A 98 -9.19 12.30 1.29
C LEU A 98 -8.48 12.90 2.51
N SER A 99 -9.23 13.37 3.51
CA SER A 99 -8.66 13.91 4.76
C SER A 99 -7.92 12.83 5.56
N LEU A 100 -8.49 11.61 5.65
CA LEU A 100 -7.82 10.47 6.29
C LEU A 100 -6.55 10.08 5.53
N ASP A 101 -6.62 10.04 4.21
CA ASP A 101 -5.48 9.72 3.35
C ASP A 101 -4.35 10.76 3.49
N LEU A 102 -4.69 12.04 3.65
CA LEU A 102 -3.72 13.10 3.89
C LEU A 102 -3.03 12.90 5.26
N GLY A 103 -3.79 12.63 6.33
CA GLY A 103 -3.21 12.36 7.64
C GLY A 103 -2.26 11.16 7.63
N ILE A 104 -2.60 10.09 6.92
CA ILE A 104 -1.71 8.94 6.74
C ILE A 104 -0.44 9.32 5.96
N ALA A 105 -0.56 10.18 4.94
CA ALA A 105 0.59 10.65 4.17
C ALA A 105 1.54 11.51 5.03
N ASP A 106 1.00 12.38 5.87
CA ASP A 106 1.76 13.21 6.82
C ASP A 106 2.53 12.34 7.82
N GLU A 107 1.87 11.37 8.44
CA GLU A 107 2.50 10.43 9.37
C GLU A 107 3.62 9.62 8.68
N ARG A 108 3.38 9.13 7.47
CA ARG A 108 4.40 8.44 6.67
C ARG A 108 5.60 9.32 6.37
N THR A 109 5.39 10.60 6.07
CA THR A 109 6.48 11.55 5.81
C THR A 109 7.40 11.66 7.02
N VAL A 110 6.84 11.79 8.22
CA VAL A 110 7.61 11.82 9.48
C VAL A 110 8.34 10.50 9.70
N ASN A 111 7.65 9.37 9.54
CA ASN A 111 8.24 8.05 9.75
C ASN A 111 9.40 7.76 8.78
N LEU A 112 9.29 8.18 7.52
CA LEU A 112 10.33 8.01 6.51
C LEU A 112 11.59 8.83 6.80
N THR A 113 11.44 9.98 7.44
CA THR A 113 12.55 10.89 7.75
C THR A 113 13.20 10.62 9.10
N GLN A 114 12.44 10.16 10.09
CA GLN A 114 12.90 10.03 11.47
C GLN A 114 13.22 8.59 11.90
N LYS A 115 12.53 7.57 11.33
CA LYS A 115 12.76 6.18 11.72
C LYS A 115 13.96 5.57 10.97
N HIS A 116 14.77 4.79 11.68
CA HIS A 116 15.79 3.94 11.08
C HIS A 116 15.17 2.83 10.22
N ILE A 117 15.96 2.27 9.30
CA ILE A 117 15.50 1.21 8.37
C ILE A 117 14.86 0.02 9.09
N ARG A 118 15.35 -0.33 10.28
CA ARG A 118 14.83 -1.43 11.10
C ARG A 118 13.41 -1.13 11.61
N GLY A 119 13.17 0.08 12.11
CA GLY A 119 11.84 0.52 12.56
C GLY A 119 10.85 0.61 11.40
N ARG A 120 11.27 1.13 10.24
CA ARG A 120 10.44 1.21 9.05
C ARG A 120 10.00 -0.16 8.52
N LEU A 121 10.91 -1.15 8.52
CA LEU A 121 10.54 -2.51 8.12
C LEU A 121 9.57 -3.15 9.11
N ALA A 122 9.80 -2.97 10.42
CA ALA A 122 8.89 -3.47 11.46
C ALA A 122 7.48 -2.86 11.31
N GLU A 123 7.40 -1.55 11.08
CA GLU A 123 6.14 -0.85 10.82
C GLU A 123 5.43 -1.37 9.56
N SER A 124 6.18 -1.61 8.48
CA SER A 124 5.62 -2.18 7.25
C SER A 124 5.04 -3.58 7.47
N LEU A 125 5.69 -4.43 8.27
CA LEU A 125 5.17 -5.76 8.59
C LEU A 125 3.89 -5.69 9.44
N LEU A 126 3.84 -4.79 10.43
CA LEU A 126 2.64 -4.54 11.23
C LEU A 126 1.50 -3.98 10.37
N PHE A 127 1.79 -3.02 9.51
CA PHE A 127 0.82 -2.49 8.54
C PHE A 127 0.24 -3.58 7.63
N LEU A 128 1.06 -4.51 7.15
CA LEU A 128 0.59 -5.64 6.33
C LEU A 128 -0.33 -6.56 7.13
N LYS A 129 0.00 -6.84 8.40
CA LYS A 129 -0.86 -7.61 9.32
C LYS A 129 -2.21 -6.92 9.49
N ASP A 130 -2.21 -5.62 9.83
CA ASP A 130 -3.43 -4.86 10.11
C ASP A 130 -4.30 -4.69 8.86
N SER A 131 -3.67 -4.63 7.68
CA SER A 131 -4.38 -4.43 6.41
C SER A 131 -4.95 -5.71 5.82
N TYR A 132 -4.24 -6.83 5.91
CA TYR A 132 -4.57 -8.08 5.22
C TYR A 132 -4.83 -9.25 6.15
N GLY A 133 -4.55 -9.11 7.44
CA GLY A 133 -4.72 -10.14 8.44
C GLY A 133 -3.63 -11.21 8.41
N LEU A 134 -3.92 -12.28 9.11
CA LEU A 134 -3.06 -13.47 9.23
C LEU A 134 -3.77 -14.66 8.61
N GLU A 135 -3.00 -15.68 8.23
CA GLU A 135 -3.52 -16.98 7.79
C GLU A 135 -4.18 -17.74 8.96
N GLU A 136 -4.72 -18.91 8.67
CA GLU A 136 -5.39 -19.79 9.67
C GLU A 136 -4.49 -20.17 10.86
N ASP A 137 -3.16 -20.13 10.67
CA ASP A 137 -2.19 -20.38 11.75
C ASP A 137 -2.07 -19.24 12.76
N GLY A 138 -2.80 -18.12 12.54
CA GLY A 138 -2.82 -16.95 13.41
C GLY A 138 -1.51 -16.16 13.50
N ALA A 139 -0.54 -16.44 12.64
CA ALA A 139 0.79 -15.85 12.71
C ALA A 139 1.40 -15.48 11.35
N THR A 140 1.08 -16.18 10.27
CA THR A 140 1.59 -15.91 8.93
C THR A 140 0.79 -14.80 8.27
N LEU A 141 1.48 -13.80 7.69
CA LEU A 141 0.83 -12.70 6.95
C LEU A 141 0.07 -13.23 5.74
N SER A 142 -1.20 -12.84 5.57
CA SER A 142 -2.04 -13.22 4.42
C SER A 142 -1.71 -12.45 3.14
N ILE A 143 -0.47 -11.99 2.99
CA ILE A 143 0.05 -11.33 1.80
C ILE A 143 1.53 -11.71 1.58
N TYR A 144 1.87 -12.07 0.33
CA TYR A 144 3.21 -12.57 -0.02
C TYR A 144 3.91 -11.59 -0.96
N LEU A 145 4.61 -10.63 -0.37
CA LEU A 145 5.37 -9.63 -1.11
C LEU A 145 6.76 -10.16 -1.50
N SER A 146 7.25 -9.69 -2.64
CA SER A 146 8.66 -9.86 -2.99
C SER A 146 9.55 -9.06 -2.03
N ARG A 147 10.85 -9.38 -1.98
CA ARG A 147 11.82 -8.59 -1.20
C ARG A 147 11.93 -7.16 -1.70
N GLU A 148 11.77 -6.98 -3.00
CA GLU A 148 11.71 -5.67 -3.63
C GLU A 148 10.46 -4.88 -3.22
N ASP A 149 9.27 -5.49 -3.24
CA ASP A 149 8.04 -4.82 -2.80
C ASP A 149 8.10 -4.44 -1.31
N LEU A 150 8.66 -5.31 -0.45
CA LEU A 150 8.89 -4.97 0.96
C LEU A 150 9.87 -3.80 1.13
N ALA A 151 10.95 -3.78 0.35
CA ALA A 151 11.90 -2.67 0.33
C ALA A 151 11.23 -1.37 -0.13
N ASN A 152 10.44 -1.45 -1.21
CA ASN A 152 9.70 -0.32 -1.76
C ASN A 152 8.60 0.19 -0.80
N LEU A 153 7.98 -0.68 -0.01
CA LEU A 153 7.01 -0.31 1.02
C LEU A 153 7.68 0.40 2.21
N SER A 154 8.88 -0.07 2.60
CA SER A 154 9.63 0.41 3.77
C SER A 154 10.64 1.52 3.43
N ASN A 155 10.65 2.02 2.19
CA ASN A 155 11.58 3.02 1.67
C ASN A 155 13.05 2.67 1.96
N MET A 156 13.50 1.52 1.51
CA MET A 156 14.89 1.07 1.62
C MET A 156 15.31 0.31 0.36
N THR A 157 16.62 0.04 0.24
CA THR A 157 17.10 -0.83 -0.83
C THR A 157 16.72 -2.29 -0.56
N THR A 158 16.58 -3.10 -1.61
CA THR A 158 16.31 -4.54 -1.49
C THR A 158 17.36 -5.24 -0.64
N SER A 159 18.64 -4.87 -0.77
CA SER A 159 19.72 -5.43 0.04
C SER A 159 19.56 -5.11 1.54
N ASN A 160 19.13 -3.88 1.87
CA ASN A 160 18.83 -3.51 3.25
C ASN A 160 17.63 -4.27 3.80
N ALA A 161 16.55 -4.44 3.00
CA ALA A 161 15.40 -5.22 3.40
C ALA A 161 15.78 -6.68 3.69
N ILE A 162 16.54 -7.34 2.81
CA ILE A 162 17.02 -8.71 2.99
C ILE A 162 17.85 -8.82 4.29
N ARG A 163 18.83 -7.93 4.49
CA ARG A 163 19.65 -7.95 5.68
C ARG A 163 18.86 -7.73 6.97
N THR A 164 17.94 -6.78 6.98
CA THR A 164 17.10 -6.51 8.16
C THR A 164 16.15 -7.66 8.45
N LEU A 165 15.56 -8.28 7.42
CA LEU A 165 14.75 -9.49 7.58
C LEU A 165 15.57 -10.64 8.18
N SER A 166 16.80 -10.87 7.70
CA SER A 166 17.69 -11.89 8.26
C SER A 166 18.02 -11.63 9.73
N THR A 167 18.21 -10.37 10.11
CA THR A 167 18.39 -9.98 11.52
C THR A 167 17.15 -10.30 12.35
N PHE A 168 15.95 -10.00 11.84
CA PHE A 168 14.70 -10.32 12.55
C PHE A 168 14.49 -11.84 12.72
N VAL A 169 14.91 -12.64 11.73
CA VAL A 169 14.90 -14.10 11.84
C VAL A 169 15.88 -14.59 12.91
N ALA A 170 17.13 -14.09 12.89
CA ALA A 170 18.14 -14.45 13.89
C ALA A 170 17.71 -14.09 15.32
N GLU A 171 16.98 -12.98 15.49
CA GLU A 171 16.42 -12.54 16.76
C GLU A 171 15.10 -13.24 17.13
N ARG A 172 14.62 -14.17 16.33
CA ARG A 172 13.35 -14.89 16.50
C ARG A 172 12.12 -13.96 16.60
N ILE A 173 12.15 -12.85 15.89
CA ILE A 173 11.01 -11.91 15.78
C ILE A 173 10.05 -12.40 14.72
N ILE A 174 10.59 -12.92 13.61
CA ILE A 174 9.84 -13.49 12.49
C ILE A 174 10.47 -14.81 12.06
N ALA A 175 9.69 -15.61 11.31
CA ALA A 175 10.22 -16.70 10.50
C ALA A 175 9.85 -16.47 9.03
N ILE A 176 10.66 -17.00 8.12
CA ILE A 176 10.49 -16.79 6.68
C ILE A 176 10.55 -18.16 5.98
N ASP A 177 9.56 -18.40 5.11
CA ASP A 177 9.53 -19.49 4.17
C ASP A 177 9.18 -18.94 2.77
N GLY A 178 10.18 -18.85 1.89
CA GLY A 178 10.04 -18.20 0.59
C GLY A 178 9.55 -16.75 0.71
N ARG A 179 8.32 -16.48 0.25
CA ARG A 179 7.67 -15.18 0.40
C ARG A 179 6.76 -15.06 1.63
N LYS A 180 6.50 -16.17 2.32
CA LYS A 180 5.70 -16.18 3.54
C LYS A 180 6.51 -15.61 4.70
N ILE A 181 5.90 -14.73 5.48
CA ILE A 181 6.48 -14.16 6.68
C ILE A 181 5.55 -14.47 7.85
N LYS A 182 6.09 -15.18 8.85
CA LYS A 182 5.41 -15.51 10.07
C LYS A 182 5.88 -14.61 11.19
N LEU A 183 4.96 -13.96 11.90
CA LEU A 183 5.25 -13.13 13.05
C LEU A 183 5.38 -14.03 14.28
N ILE A 184 6.55 -14.07 14.91
CA ILE A 184 6.85 -14.90 16.10
C ILE A 184 6.70 -14.07 17.38
N ASP A 185 7.24 -12.85 17.38
CA ASP A 185 7.21 -11.94 18.53
C ASP A 185 6.69 -10.56 18.08
N GLU A 186 5.37 -10.43 18.08
CA GLU A 186 4.71 -9.18 17.65
C GLU A 186 4.99 -8.03 18.60
N ASP A 187 5.11 -8.28 19.90
CA ASP A 187 5.35 -7.22 20.89
C ASP A 187 6.75 -6.63 20.72
N LYS A 188 7.74 -7.48 20.43
CA LYS A 188 9.09 -7.00 20.09
C LYS A 188 9.10 -6.24 18.77
N LEU A 189 8.33 -6.70 17.77
CA LEU A 189 8.17 -5.98 16.50
C LEU A 189 7.55 -4.59 16.69
N LYS A 190 6.50 -4.48 17.53
CA LYS A 190 5.87 -3.20 17.91
C LYS A 190 6.85 -2.27 18.62
N LYS A 191 7.67 -2.79 19.53
CA LYS A 191 8.71 -1.99 20.21
C LYS A 191 9.72 -1.44 19.21
N ILE A 192 10.21 -2.27 18.28
CA ILE A 192 11.16 -1.84 17.24
C ILE A 192 10.54 -0.78 16.34
N SER A 193 9.26 -0.93 15.94
CA SER A 193 8.55 0.06 15.12
C SER A 193 8.44 1.43 15.80
N LYS A 194 8.31 1.47 17.14
CA LYS A 194 8.17 2.71 17.91
C LYS A 194 9.51 3.38 18.22
N MET A 195 10.56 2.61 18.42
CA MET A 195 11.87 3.11 18.83
C MET A 195 12.75 3.54 17.63
N GLY A 196 12.35 3.25 16.39
CA GLY A 196 13.05 3.58 15.16
C GLY A 196 14.11 2.59 14.81
#